data_e52ba31802c1c8f0baffb1167bd7f61e
#
_entry.id   e52ba31802c1c8f0baffb1167bd7f61e
#
_cell.length_a   1.000
_cell.length_b   1.000
_cell.length_c   1.000
_cell.angle_alpha   90.00
_cell.angle_beta   90.00
_cell.angle_gamma   90.00
#
_symmetry.space_group_name_H-M   'P 1'
#
loop_
_entity.id
_entity.type
_entity.pdbx_description
1 polymer ?
#
loop_
_entity_poly.entity_id
_entity_poly.type
_entity_poly.pdbx_seq_one_letter_code
_entity_poly.pdbx_strand_id
1 'polypeptide(L)'
;LGSRLAYAENIDGSSTISNRDISGSLNIGINKDANIDINGTVNIKDYFSVATCNGQSSTCPEGGLNASAKIDKSASVGASVTIVGDSSKGELNIDGGSTLYTQQLWVSGNDNDKTSNVSDDSNGSLSINNGSNVFVVSSQDDTPFKTNSVKWNQNIISQGNNITDGTVSSGDLVLGKTGNGIIDIDNNSKLDVKNDVVVSTGVDGIPNEKPSEINIKNESNFSVHGDMKGGISAAGKLNLNMDNSSNLHVDKNIAVGIGRESNITVSASRESSIFSDGNFTVATGNNSNANLKLDASNLSVNGVSTIGSGDGSITKFDIKNGSVVTSSSDMTLAKGKGTQANINISSSELNTGSLSVGEGDNADVKMTGSGASVSSKKTFTVAKGNNASATLNYTGSKIDIGSGYIGEGESAKTQLELNNSALTASGKVFIGQGNTTQTNLTLNDKSSVNVSGEMSVAQGSSASVDVTATNAVLSADSLSLGGGEAAKVTMTGNRATISSGNTFTVAKGNNASATLDYSDSKINIGNGYIGGGEKAQTVLTLKDSALAATGDVIMGQGQETQTDL
;
A
#
# COMPACT_ATOMS: atom_id res chain seq x y z
N LEU A 1 13.88 -36.96 -7.41
CA LEU A 1 12.99 -37.16 -8.57
C LEU A 1 12.71 -38.64 -8.84
N GLY A 2 13.68 -39.57 -8.61
CA GLY A 2 13.49 -41.03 -8.85
C GLY A 2 12.46 -41.70 -7.95
N SER A 3 12.07 -41.13 -6.81
CA SER A 3 11.10 -41.73 -5.87
C SER A 3 9.65 -41.33 -6.10
N ARG A 4 9.39 -40.26 -6.92
CA ARG A 4 8.02 -39.78 -7.19
C ARG A 4 7.18 -40.75 -8.03
N LEU A 5 7.79 -41.64 -8.78
CA LEU A 5 7.11 -42.50 -9.77
C LEU A 5 6.79 -43.91 -9.33
N ALA A 6 7.34 -44.39 -8.20
CA ALA A 6 7.21 -45.81 -7.81
C ALA A 6 5.78 -46.24 -7.45
N TYR A 7 4.88 -45.28 -7.11
CA TYR A 7 3.47 -45.55 -6.75
C TYR A 7 2.54 -44.42 -7.28
N ALA A 8 2.85 -43.83 -8.42
CA ALA A 8 2.04 -42.80 -9.00
C ALA A 8 0.98 -43.35 -9.96
N GLU A 9 -0.23 -42.89 -9.83
CA GLU A 9 -1.26 -43.08 -10.84
C GLU A 9 -1.18 -41.93 -11.85
N ASN A 10 -0.80 -42.25 -13.07
CA ASN A 10 -0.64 -41.30 -14.16
C ASN A 10 -1.83 -41.42 -15.10
N ILE A 11 -2.50 -40.29 -15.33
CA ILE A 11 -3.66 -40.23 -16.20
C ILE A 11 -3.38 -39.24 -17.34
N ASP A 12 -3.30 -39.76 -18.54
CA ASP A 12 -3.21 -39.02 -19.79
C ASP A 12 -4.52 -39.25 -20.59
N GLY A 13 -5.16 -38.15 -21.04
CA GLY A 13 -6.45 -38.19 -21.72
C GLY A 13 -7.63 -37.84 -20.81
N SER A 14 -8.84 -38.29 -21.15
CA SER A 14 -10.08 -37.95 -20.42
C SER A 14 -10.59 -39.11 -19.58
N SER A 15 -10.88 -38.91 -18.29
CA SER A 15 -11.48 -39.90 -17.42
C SER A 15 -12.22 -39.28 -16.23
N THR A 16 -12.95 -40.11 -15.47
CA THR A 16 -13.64 -39.68 -14.24
C THR A 16 -13.11 -40.50 -13.07
N ILE A 17 -12.81 -39.82 -11.96
CA ILE A 17 -12.37 -40.42 -10.70
C ILE A 17 -13.44 -40.21 -9.63
N SER A 18 -13.77 -41.22 -8.85
CA SER A 18 -14.73 -41.08 -7.76
C SER A 18 -14.50 -42.06 -6.61
N ASN A 19 -14.76 -41.59 -5.39
CA ASN A 19 -14.84 -42.36 -4.15
C ASN A 19 -13.70 -43.37 -3.95
N ARG A 20 -12.45 -42.92 -3.86
CA ARG A 20 -11.30 -43.83 -3.72
C ARG A 20 -10.14 -43.20 -2.95
N ASP A 21 -9.38 -44.05 -2.31
CA ASP A 21 -8.09 -43.77 -1.69
C ASP A 21 -6.95 -44.13 -2.66
N ILE A 22 -5.99 -43.20 -2.84
CA ILE A 22 -4.80 -43.38 -3.67
C ILE A 22 -3.58 -43.43 -2.74
N SER A 23 -2.90 -44.57 -2.72
CA SER A 23 -1.78 -44.85 -1.79
C SER A 23 -0.45 -44.19 -2.21
N GLY A 24 -0.43 -43.44 -3.29
CA GLY A 24 0.70 -42.70 -3.82
C GLY A 24 0.25 -41.32 -4.37
N SER A 25 0.80 -40.90 -5.49
CA SER A 25 0.46 -39.67 -6.18
C SER A 25 -0.60 -39.89 -7.25
N LEU A 26 -1.41 -38.85 -7.50
CA LEU A 26 -2.28 -38.73 -8.65
C LEU A 26 -1.72 -37.62 -9.55
N ASN A 27 -1.27 -37.98 -10.74
CA ASN A 27 -0.71 -37.04 -11.70
C ASN A 27 -1.55 -37.01 -12.97
N ILE A 28 -1.97 -35.83 -13.37
CA ILE A 28 -2.84 -35.59 -14.51
C ILE A 28 -2.05 -34.85 -15.58
N GLY A 29 -1.95 -35.42 -16.80
CA GLY A 29 -1.21 -34.83 -17.91
C GLY A 29 0.31 -34.82 -17.69
N ILE A 30 0.95 -35.99 -17.69
CA ILE A 30 2.41 -36.11 -17.60
C ILE A 30 3.07 -36.19 -18.97
N ASN A 31 2.47 -36.96 -19.88
CA ASN A 31 3.02 -37.22 -21.21
C ASN A 31 2.15 -36.69 -22.34
N LYS A 32 0.87 -36.45 -22.07
CA LYS A 32 -0.12 -35.93 -23.03
C LYS A 32 -1.13 -35.04 -22.32
N ASP A 33 -1.82 -34.23 -23.10
CA ASP A 33 -2.96 -33.44 -22.63
C ASP A 33 -3.99 -34.34 -21.94
N ALA A 34 -4.54 -33.86 -20.83
CA ALA A 34 -5.50 -34.58 -20.03
C ALA A 34 -6.64 -33.69 -19.54
N ASN A 35 -7.83 -34.26 -19.40
CA ASN A 35 -9.00 -33.60 -18.83
C ASN A 35 -9.74 -34.58 -17.91
N ILE A 36 -9.77 -34.32 -16.61
CA ILE A 36 -10.25 -35.23 -15.59
C ILE A 36 -11.36 -34.61 -14.75
N ASP A 37 -12.47 -35.35 -14.61
CA ASP A 37 -13.52 -35.00 -13.65
C ASP A 37 -13.36 -35.82 -12.36
N ILE A 38 -13.36 -35.13 -11.21
CA ILE A 38 -13.29 -35.73 -9.89
C ILE A 38 -14.61 -35.52 -9.18
N ASN A 39 -15.31 -36.62 -8.87
CA ASN A 39 -16.60 -36.61 -8.20
C ASN A 39 -16.53 -37.44 -6.92
N GLY A 40 -17.22 -37.02 -5.84
CA GLY A 40 -17.24 -37.76 -4.58
C GLY A 40 -15.97 -37.55 -3.75
N THR A 41 -15.60 -38.53 -2.90
CA THR A 41 -14.49 -38.39 -1.96
C THR A 41 -13.23 -39.09 -2.48
N VAL A 42 -12.14 -38.31 -2.62
CA VAL A 42 -10.83 -38.82 -3.07
C VAL A 42 -9.75 -38.40 -2.09
N ASN A 43 -8.98 -39.36 -1.54
CA ASN A 43 -7.87 -39.09 -0.64
C ASN A 43 -6.56 -39.58 -1.27
N ILE A 44 -5.59 -38.69 -1.40
CA ILE A 44 -4.32 -38.91 -2.10
C ILE A 44 -3.19 -38.80 -1.06
N LYS A 45 -2.36 -39.83 -0.97
CA LYS A 45 -1.29 -39.89 0.04
C LYS A 45 -0.20 -38.84 -0.18
N ASP A 46 0.23 -38.69 -1.42
CA ASP A 46 1.39 -37.87 -1.77
C ASP A 46 0.97 -36.62 -2.54
N TYR A 47 1.22 -36.56 -3.83
CA TYR A 47 0.95 -35.40 -4.68
C TYR A 47 -0.38 -35.56 -5.44
N PHE A 48 -1.13 -34.45 -5.52
CA PHE A 48 -2.13 -34.22 -6.53
C PHE A 48 -1.57 -33.18 -7.52
N SER A 49 -1.22 -33.64 -8.72
CA SER A 49 -0.53 -32.80 -9.70
C SER A 49 -1.33 -32.69 -10.99
N VAL A 50 -1.48 -31.45 -11.50
CA VAL A 50 -2.14 -31.15 -12.77
C VAL A 50 -1.13 -30.47 -13.69
N ALA A 51 -0.85 -31.04 -14.87
CA ALA A 51 0.16 -30.63 -15.82
C ALA A 51 1.57 -30.57 -15.23
N THR A 52 2.10 -31.73 -14.87
CA THR A 52 3.49 -31.86 -14.39
C THR A 52 4.32 -32.57 -15.44
N CYS A 53 5.31 -31.91 -15.99
CA CYS A 53 6.30 -32.54 -16.84
C CYS A 53 7.34 -33.32 -16.01
N ASN A 54 7.74 -34.48 -16.48
CA ASN A 54 8.54 -35.45 -15.71
C ASN A 54 10.06 -35.12 -15.69
N GLY A 55 10.46 -33.83 -15.55
CA GLY A 55 11.83 -33.40 -15.21
C GLY A 55 12.97 -33.81 -16.14
N GLN A 56 12.67 -34.52 -17.23
CA GLN A 56 13.65 -34.82 -18.28
C GLN A 56 13.26 -34.02 -19.53
N SER A 57 14.08 -33.06 -19.90
CA SER A 57 13.89 -32.15 -21.05
C SER A 57 13.61 -32.84 -22.39
N SER A 58 13.73 -34.16 -22.45
CA SER A 58 13.44 -34.98 -23.64
C SER A 58 12.00 -35.50 -23.70
N THR A 59 11.20 -35.34 -22.65
CA THR A 59 9.83 -35.89 -22.59
C THR A 59 8.75 -34.81 -22.57
N CYS A 60 9.08 -33.56 -22.35
CA CYS A 60 8.16 -32.45 -22.47
C CYS A 60 8.05 -32.01 -23.94
N PRO A 61 6.86 -31.98 -24.53
CA PRO A 61 6.68 -31.44 -25.89
C PRO A 61 7.11 -29.96 -25.95
N GLU A 62 7.71 -29.54 -27.06
CA GLU A 62 7.86 -28.12 -27.34
C GLU A 62 6.51 -27.41 -27.28
N GLY A 63 6.34 -26.41 -26.39
CA GLY A 63 5.08 -25.71 -26.14
C GLY A 63 4.30 -26.18 -24.91
N GLY A 64 4.85 -27.15 -24.14
CA GLY A 64 4.27 -27.63 -22.89
C GLY A 64 3.02 -28.52 -23.07
N LEU A 65 2.55 -29.10 -21.98
CA LEU A 65 1.30 -29.87 -21.91
C LEU A 65 0.15 -28.96 -21.44
N ASN A 66 -1.07 -29.28 -21.87
CA ASN A 66 -2.28 -28.68 -21.33
C ASN A 66 -3.05 -29.76 -20.57
N ALA A 67 -3.18 -29.62 -19.27
CA ALA A 67 -3.98 -30.54 -18.47
C ALA A 67 -4.94 -29.77 -17.59
N SER A 68 -6.15 -30.29 -17.46
CA SER A 68 -7.17 -29.76 -16.59
C SER A 68 -7.76 -30.82 -15.67
N ALA A 69 -8.09 -30.42 -14.45
CA ALA A 69 -8.87 -31.24 -13.53
C ALA A 69 -10.05 -30.43 -12.99
N LYS A 70 -11.23 -31.04 -12.94
CA LYS A 70 -12.42 -30.45 -12.34
C LYS A 70 -12.85 -31.27 -11.12
N ILE A 71 -12.99 -30.62 -9.97
CA ILE A 71 -13.59 -31.16 -8.76
C ILE A 71 -15.00 -30.59 -8.66
N ASP A 72 -16.03 -31.42 -8.82
CA ASP A 72 -17.43 -30.98 -8.97
C ASP A 72 -18.41 -31.83 -8.16
N LYS A 73 -19.67 -31.42 -8.12
CA LYS A 73 -20.79 -32.12 -7.50
C LYS A 73 -20.62 -32.40 -6.01
N SER A 74 -20.20 -31.35 -5.27
CA SER A 74 -19.94 -31.44 -3.83
C SER A 74 -18.88 -32.49 -3.46
N ALA A 75 -17.91 -32.71 -4.34
CA ALA A 75 -16.81 -33.63 -4.12
C ALA A 75 -15.87 -33.13 -3.02
N SER A 76 -15.15 -34.02 -2.38
CA SER A 76 -14.14 -33.72 -1.37
C SER A 76 -12.82 -34.40 -1.73
N VAL A 77 -11.79 -33.62 -1.98
CA VAL A 77 -10.46 -34.12 -2.34
C VAL A 77 -9.46 -33.75 -1.26
N GLY A 78 -8.60 -34.69 -0.88
CA GLY A 78 -7.51 -34.45 0.05
C GLY A 78 -6.17 -34.93 -0.50
N ALA A 79 -5.10 -34.14 -0.35
CA ALA A 79 -3.75 -34.49 -0.76
C ALA A 79 -2.70 -33.91 0.20
N SER A 80 -1.51 -34.54 0.30
CA SER A 80 -0.40 -33.91 1.03
C SER A 80 0.06 -32.62 0.36
N VAL A 81 0.26 -32.66 -0.95
CA VAL A 81 0.69 -31.51 -1.75
C VAL A 81 -0.13 -31.43 -3.02
N THR A 82 -0.67 -30.27 -3.32
CA THR A 82 -1.35 -30.00 -4.60
C THR A 82 -0.48 -29.07 -5.46
N ILE A 83 -0.29 -29.44 -6.73
CA ILE A 83 0.54 -28.69 -7.69
C ILE A 83 -0.27 -28.47 -8.97
N VAL A 84 -0.37 -27.24 -9.42
CA VAL A 84 -1.07 -26.85 -10.65
C VAL A 84 -0.11 -26.11 -11.56
N GLY A 85 0.20 -26.68 -12.73
CA GLY A 85 1.06 -26.06 -13.74
C GLY A 85 2.56 -26.07 -13.39
N ASP A 86 3.13 -27.25 -13.09
CA ASP A 86 4.56 -27.43 -12.89
C ASP A 86 5.24 -27.70 -14.24
N SER A 87 5.99 -26.73 -14.75
CA SER A 87 6.66 -26.77 -16.06
C SER A 87 5.72 -26.93 -17.29
N SER A 88 4.44 -26.63 -17.13
CA SER A 88 3.40 -26.80 -18.16
C SER A 88 2.16 -25.96 -17.82
N LYS A 89 1.13 -25.99 -18.71
CA LYS A 89 -0.14 -25.31 -18.47
C LYS A 89 -1.10 -26.22 -17.72
N GLY A 90 -1.32 -25.93 -16.43
CA GLY A 90 -2.25 -26.65 -15.57
C GLY A 90 -3.46 -25.79 -15.18
N GLU A 91 -4.64 -26.41 -15.21
CA GLU A 91 -5.88 -25.78 -14.76
C GLU A 91 -6.58 -26.70 -13.75
N LEU A 92 -6.85 -26.19 -12.55
CA LEU A 92 -7.65 -26.86 -11.53
C LEU A 92 -8.90 -26.04 -11.25
N ASN A 93 -10.05 -26.60 -11.52
CA ASN A 93 -11.35 -25.97 -11.28
C ASN A 93 -12.08 -26.70 -10.15
N ILE A 94 -12.44 -25.99 -9.09
CA ILE A 94 -13.19 -26.50 -7.94
C ILE A 94 -14.54 -25.80 -7.95
N ASP A 95 -15.60 -26.56 -8.20
CA ASP A 95 -16.92 -26.06 -8.53
C ASP A 95 -18.04 -26.78 -7.76
N GLY A 96 -19.25 -26.24 -7.77
CA GLY A 96 -20.47 -26.89 -7.31
C GLY A 96 -20.47 -27.25 -5.82
N GLY A 97 -19.94 -26.39 -4.95
CA GLY A 97 -19.86 -26.62 -3.51
C GLY A 97 -18.81 -27.67 -3.10
N SER A 98 -17.83 -27.93 -3.96
CA SER A 98 -16.78 -28.92 -3.71
C SER A 98 -15.67 -28.37 -2.80
N THR A 99 -14.86 -29.26 -2.25
CA THR A 99 -13.81 -28.88 -1.31
C THR A 99 -12.49 -29.59 -1.60
N LEU A 100 -11.39 -28.82 -1.62
CA LEU A 100 -10.02 -29.32 -1.66
C LEU A 100 -9.34 -29.07 -0.30
N TYR A 101 -8.69 -30.08 0.26
CA TYR A 101 -7.81 -29.99 1.42
C TYR A 101 -6.39 -30.38 1.02
N THR A 102 -5.40 -29.56 1.37
CA THR A 102 -3.99 -29.84 1.05
C THR A 102 -3.07 -29.22 2.11
N GLN A 103 -1.90 -29.81 2.37
CA GLN A 103 -0.93 -29.22 3.30
C GLN A 103 0.00 -28.21 2.63
N GLN A 104 0.20 -28.31 1.32
CA GLN A 104 0.87 -27.28 0.52
C GLN A 104 0.13 -27.12 -0.80
N LEU A 105 0.01 -25.89 -1.24
CA LEU A 105 -0.58 -25.53 -2.53
C LEU A 105 0.40 -24.73 -3.37
N TRP A 106 0.72 -25.26 -4.54
CA TRP A 106 1.58 -24.63 -5.53
C TRP A 106 0.80 -24.35 -6.81
N VAL A 107 0.73 -23.09 -7.20
CA VAL A 107 0.10 -22.68 -8.45
C VAL A 107 1.17 -22.00 -9.30
N SER A 108 1.57 -22.65 -10.42
CA SER A 108 2.69 -22.32 -11.28
C SER A 108 4.07 -22.49 -10.62
N GLY A 109 4.70 -23.59 -10.95
CA GLY A 109 6.09 -23.92 -10.66
C GLY A 109 6.38 -24.46 -9.27
N ASN A 110 6.79 -25.73 -9.21
CA ASN A 110 7.39 -26.36 -8.03
C ASN A 110 8.82 -26.86 -8.33
N ASP A 111 9.36 -26.59 -9.50
CA ASP A 111 10.60 -27.23 -9.90
C ASP A 111 11.82 -26.75 -9.11
N ASN A 112 12.49 -27.71 -8.45
CA ASN A 112 13.78 -27.51 -7.79
C ASN A 112 14.97 -27.71 -8.74
N ASP A 113 14.74 -28.20 -9.96
CA ASP A 113 15.80 -28.50 -10.92
C ASP A 113 16.15 -27.28 -11.78
N LYS A 114 17.01 -26.47 -11.24
CA LYS A 114 17.60 -25.29 -11.88
C LYS A 114 18.65 -25.68 -12.92
N THR A 115 18.26 -26.29 -13.98
CA THR A 115 19.10 -26.25 -15.18
C THR A 115 18.54 -25.15 -16.09
N SER A 116 19.32 -24.18 -16.30
CA SER A 116 19.21 -22.86 -16.93
C SER A 116 18.52 -22.72 -18.30
N ASN A 117 17.61 -23.60 -18.69
CA ASN A 117 16.94 -23.57 -19.99
C ASN A 117 15.47 -23.98 -19.93
N VAL A 118 14.78 -23.86 -18.78
CA VAL A 118 13.33 -24.12 -18.75
C VAL A 118 12.64 -22.88 -19.31
N SER A 119 11.97 -23.07 -20.45
CA SER A 119 11.09 -22.07 -21.05
C SER A 119 10.05 -21.55 -20.04
N ASP A 120 9.69 -20.27 -20.14
CA ASP A 120 8.70 -19.55 -19.32
C ASP A 120 7.26 -20.11 -19.40
N ASP A 121 7.07 -21.39 -19.70
CA ASP A 121 5.79 -22.03 -19.99
C ASP A 121 5.06 -22.58 -18.76
N SER A 122 5.60 -22.38 -17.57
CA SER A 122 4.92 -22.75 -16.32
C SER A 122 3.76 -21.81 -16.04
N ASN A 123 2.54 -22.23 -16.37
CA ASN A 123 1.32 -21.46 -16.11
C ASN A 123 0.34 -22.33 -15.32
N GLY A 124 0.05 -21.92 -14.07
CA GLY A 124 -0.96 -22.56 -13.25
C GLY A 124 -2.18 -21.68 -13.07
N SER A 125 -3.37 -22.25 -13.17
CA SER A 125 -4.63 -21.58 -12.88
C SER A 125 -5.45 -22.42 -11.91
N LEU A 126 -5.83 -21.81 -10.78
CA LEU A 126 -6.75 -22.37 -9.79
C LEU A 126 -8.02 -21.53 -9.77
N SER A 127 -9.15 -22.12 -10.10
CA SER A 127 -10.47 -21.50 -10.02
C SER A 127 -11.31 -22.15 -8.93
N ILE A 128 -11.89 -21.34 -8.03
CA ILE A 128 -12.73 -21.77 -6.92
C ILE A 128 -14.08 -21.05 -7.06
N ASN A 129 -15.12 -21.79 -7.44
CA ASN A 129 -16.39 -21.20 -7.84
C ASN A 129 -17.61 -21.81 -7.13
N ASN A 130 -18.72 -21.08 -7.14
CA ASN A 130 -20.05 -21.56 -6.76
C ASN A 130 -20.10 -22.19 -5.35
N GLY A 131 -19.64 -21.45 -4.34
CA GLY A 131 -19.66 -21.86 -2.94
C GLY A 131 -18.63 -22.96 -2.60
N SER A 132 -17.63 -23.14 -3.45
CA SER A 132 -16.57 -24.13 -3.24
C SER A 132 -15.48 -23.60 -2.31
N ASN A 133 -14.70 -24.53 -1.73
CA ASN A 133 -13.71 -24.19 -0.73
C ASN A 133 -12.35 -24.83 -1.00
N VAL A 134 -11.28 -24.11 -0.69
CA VAL A 134 -9.93 -24.65 -0.60
C VAL A 134 -9.36 -24.34 0.78
N PHE A 135 -8.86 -25.38 1.44
CA PHE A 135 -8.19 -25.30 2.74
C PHE A 135 -6.75 -25.77 2.62
N VAL A 136 -5.81 -24.86 2.82
CA VAL A 136 -4.39 -25.19 2.94
C VAL A 136 -4.09 -25.33 4.43
N VAL A 137 -3.94 -26.56 4.91
CA VAL A 137 -3.93 -26.93 6.32
C VAL A 137 -2.55 -27.34 6.82
N SER A 138 -2.29 -27.21 8.11
CA SER A 138 -1.02 -27.63 8.71
C SER A 138 -0.91 -29.15 8.86
N SER A 139 -2.03 -29.87 8.98
CA SER A 139 -2.06 -31.30 9.20
C SER A 139 -3.28 -31.96 8.56
N GLN A 140 -3.17 -33.25 8.19
CA GLN A 140 -4.32 -34.08 7.81
C GLN A 140 -5.35 -34.18 8.95
N ASP A 141 -4.94 -34.06 10.20
CA ASP A 141 -5.82 -34.11 11.36
C ASP A 141 -6.80 -32.94 11.43
N ASP A 142 -6.52 -31.85 10.73
CA ASP A 142 -7.38 -30.66 10.57
C ASP A 142 -8.45 -30.85 9.48
N THR A 143 -8.58 -32.04 8.90
CA THR A 143 -9.44 -32.33 7.76
C THR A 143 -10.41 -33.49 8.01
N PRO A 144 -11.45 -33.68 7.18
CA PRO A 144 -12.29 -34.87 7.23
C PRO A 144 -11.54 -36.18 6.97
N PHE A 145 -10.34 -36.12 6.40
CA PHE A 145 -9.50 -37.30 6.08
C PHE A 145 -8.67 -37.83 7.26
N LYS A 146 -8.76 -37.22 8.45
CA LYS A 146 -8.00 -37.61 9.64
C LYS A 146 -8.15 -39.08 10.05
N THR A 147 -9.29 -39.69 9.78
CA THR A 147 -9.60 -41.09 10.10
C THR A 147 -9.30 -42.07 8.98
N ASN A 148 -8.88 -41.59 7.80
CA ASN A 148 -8.60 -42.44 6.65
C ASN A 148 -7.40 -43.36 6.88
N SER A 149 -7.47 -44.57 6.28
CA SER A 149 -6.39 -45.55 6.30
C SER A 149 -5.14 -45.07 5.55
N VAL A 150 -5.33 -44.25 4.52
CA VAL A 150 -4.25 -43.58 3.77
C VAL A 150 -3.85 -42.30 4.49
N LYS A 151 -2.64 -42.31 5.08
CA LYS A 151 -2.06 -41.14 5.75
C LYS A 151 -1.21 -40.34 4.80
N TRP A 152 -1.33 -39.01 4.88
CA TRP A 152 -0.55 -38.06 4.09
C TRP A 152 0.95 -38.16 4.42
N ASN A 153 1.77 -38.00 3.40
CA ASN A 153 3.21 -38.22 3.51
C ASN A 153 3.92 -36.92 4.01
N GLN A 154 4.21 -36.88 5.29
CA GLN A 154 4.90 -35.76 5.91
C GLN A 154 6.35 -35.56 5.40
N ASN A 155 6.99 -36.59 4.86
CA ASN A 155 8.37 -36.51 4.40
C ASN A 155 8.52 -35.66 3.11
N ILE A 156 7.49 -35.57 2.26
CA ILE A 156 7.55 -34.74 1.05
C ILE A 156 7.43 -33.26 1.37
N ILE A 157 6.80 -32.91 2.49
CA ILE A 157 6.68 -31.54 2.97
C ILE A 157 8.00 -31.08 3.59
N SER A 158 8.70 -31.96 4.31
CA SER A 158 9.96 -31.66 4.99
C SER A 158 11.18 -31.60 4.05
N GLN A 159 11.07 -32.04 2.81
CA GLN A 159 12.17 -31.96 1.83
C GLN A 159 12.42 -30.55 1.28
N GLY A 160 11.80 -29.54 1.91
CA GLY A 160 12.17 -28.14 1.85
C GLY A 160 12.42 -27.60 0.45
N ASN A 161 11.35 -27.28 -0.25
CA ASN A 161 11.45 -26.44 -1.42
C ASN A 161 11.82 -25.03 -0.95
N ASN A 162 13.07 -24.65 -1.06
CA ASN A 162 13.51 -23.30 -0.74
C ASN A 162 12.96 -22.31 -1.78
N ILE A 163 12.32 -21.28 -1.30
CA ILE A 163 12.04 -20.06 -2.04
C ILE A 163 13.05 -19.00 -1.61
N THR A 164 13.20 -17.94 -2.37
CA THR A 164 14.18 -16.87 -2.15
C THR A 164 14.14 -16.26 -0.73
N ASP A 165 13.03 -16.43 -0.01
CA ASP A 165 12.78 -15.85 1.32
C ASP A 165 12.46 -16.92 2.40
N GLY A 166 12.89 -18.16 2.21
CA GLY A 166 12.71 -19.18 3.26
C GLY A 166 12.36 -20.57 2.77
N THR A 167 11.90 -21.40 3.71
CA THR A 167 11.46 -22.78 3.46
C THR A 167 9.95 -22.83 3.45
N VAL A 168 9.35 -23.41 2.42
CA VAL A 168 7.90 -23.63 2.34
C VAL A 168 7.52 -24.72 3.35
N SER A 169 6.56 -24.42 4.18
CA SER A 169 6.08 -25.25 5.27
C SER A 169 4.69 -25.85 4.98
N SER A 170 4.25 -26.75 5.83
CA SER A 170 2.86 -27.19 5.86
C SER A 170 1.94 -26.01 6.17
N GLY A 171 0.88 -25.86 5.41
CA GLY A 171 -0.06 -24.74 5.53
C GLY A 171 0.23 -23.56 4.62
N ASP A 172 1.30 -23.61 3.80
CA ASP A 172 1.69 -22.52 2.91
C ASP A 172 1.09 -22.66 1.50
N LEU A 173 0.83 -21.50 0.89
CA LEU A 173 0.49 -21.34 -0.52
C LEU A 173 1.61 -20.61 -1.26
N VAL A 174 2.06 -21.18 -2.38
CA VAL A 174 3.03 -20.53 -3.28
C VAL A 174 2.39 -20.31 -4.65
N LEU A 175 2.43 -19.07 -5.13
CA LEU A 175 1.88 -18.65 -6.40
C LEU A 175 2.96 -18.02 -7.29
N GLY A 176 3.17 -18.57 -8.48
CA GLY A 176 4.08 -18.00 -9.46
C GLY A 176 5.56 -18.09 -9.08
N LYS A 177 6.07 -19.27 -8.70
CA LYS A 177 7.49 -19.46 -8.39
C LYS A 177 8.37 -19.33 -9.63
N THR A 178 8.02 -20.00 -10.72
CA THR A 178 8.81 -20.04 -11.96
C THR A 178 8.07 -19.49 -13.19
N GLY A 179 6.81 -19.10 -13.02
CA GLY A 179 5.95 -18.60 -14.10
C GLY A 179 4.78 -17.81 -13.57
N ASN A 180 3.69 -17.71 -14.33
CA ASN A 180 2.48 -17.04 -13.88
C ASN A 180 1.58 -17.99 -13.12
N GLY A 181 1.19 -17.63 -11.93
CA GLY A 181 0.10 -18.28 -11.22
C GLY A 181 -1.15 -17.40 -11.24
N ILE A 182 -2.30 -18.01 -11.45
CA ILE A 182 -3.61 -17.34 -11.37
C ILE A 182 -4.46 -18.06 -10.34
N ILE A 183 -5.06 -17.31 -9.43
CA ILE A 183 -6.07 -17.79 -8.49
C ILE A 183 -7.32 -16.94 -8.69
N ASP A 184 -8.41 -17.58 -9.06
CA ASP A 184 -9.74 -16.97 -9.15
C ASP A 184 -10.65 -17.55 -8.05
N ILE A 185 -11.20 -16.70 -7.19
CA ILE A 185 -12.13 -17.07 -6.12
C ILE A 185 -13.42 -16.30 -6.39
N ASP A 186 -14.49 -16.99 -6.74
CA ASP A 186 -15.71 -16.36 -7.24
C ASP A 186 -16.98 -17.01 -6.66
N ASN A 187 -18.09 -16.25 -6.69
CA ASN A 187 -19.41 -16.71 -6.34
C ASN A 187 -19.49 -17.37 -4.94
N ASN A 188 -19.25 -16.56 -3.89
CA ASN A 188 -19.34 -16.97 -2.49
C ASN A 188 -18.43 -18.16 -2.14
N SER A 189 -17.24 -18.19 -2.73
CA SER A 189 -16.25 -19.25 -2.53
C SER A 189 -15.19 -18.82 -1.51
N LYS A 190 -14.42 -19.79 -0.99
CA LYS A 190 -13.43 -19.55 0.05
C LYS A 190 -12.08 -20.19 -0.27
N LEU A 191 -11.00 -19.41 -0.09
CA LEU A 191 -9.63 -19.91 0.06
C LEU A 191 -9.15 -19.58 1.49
N ASP A 192 -8.71 -20.60 2.22
CA ASP A 192 -8.24 -20.48 3.59
C ASP A 192 -6.84 -21.08 3.70
N VAL A 193 -5.85 -20.26 4.03
CA VAL A 193 -4.43 -20.64 4.10
C VAL A 193 -3.96 -20.52 5.53
N LYS A 194 -3.55 -21.64 6.13
CA LYS A 194 -3.22 -21.73 7.55
C LYS A 194 -1.94 -21.00 7.94
N ASN A 195 -0.97 -20.90 7.03
CA ASN A 195 0.28 -20.21 7.25
C ASN A 195 0.49 -19.08 6.21
N ASP A 196 1.63 -19.05 5.54
CA ASP A 196 2.02 -17.96 4.68
C ASP A 196 1.53 -18.12 3.23
N VAL A 197 1.28 -17.00 2.60
CA VAL A 197 1.08 -16.89 1.15
C VAL A 197 2.28 -16.19 0.54
N VAL A 198 2.91 -16.84 -0.44
CA VAL A 198 4.10 -16.32 -1.11
C VAL A 198 3.87 -16.23 -2.60
N VAL A 199 3.93 -15.02 -3.15
CA VAL A 199 3.55 -14.72 -4.54
C VAL A 199 4.74 -14.18 -5.32
N SER A 200 4.90 -14.63 -6.58
CA SER A 200 5.93 -14.14 -7.52
C SER A 200 7.34 -14.23 -6.92
N THR A 201 7.73 -15.42 -6.49
CA THR A 201 9.05 -15.62 -5.89
C THR A 201 10.19 -15.55 -6.90
N GLY A 202 9.91 -15.87 -8.19
CA GLY A 202 10.91 -15.90 -9.26
C GLY A 202 12.05 -16.91 -9.00
N VAL A 203 12.92 -17.03 -9.97
CA VAL A 203 14.22 -17.70 -9.81
C VAL A 203 15.28 -16.60 -9.84
N ASP A 204 16.29 -16.68 -9.01
CA ASP A 204 17.34 -15.67 -8.90
C ASP A 204 17.81 -15.15 -10.28
N GLY A 205 17.56 -13.86 -10.54
CA GLY A 205 17.98 -13.17 -11.76
C GLY A 205 17.10 -13.34 -12.99
N ILE A 206 16.01 -14.12 -12.93
CA ILE A 206 15.04 -14.24 -14.05
C ILE A 206 13.73 -13.58 -13.64
N PRO A 207 13.36 -12.44 -14.24
CA PRO A 207 12.07 -11.79 -13.97
C PRO A 207 10.91 -12.59 -14.56
N ASN A 208 9.80 -12.69 -13.84
CA ASN A 208 8.55 -13.18 -14.42
C ASN A 208 8.03 -12.19 -15.46
N GLU A 209 7.87 -12.60 -16.71
CA GLU A 209 7.41 -11.73 -17.79
C GLU A 209 5.97 -11.24 -17.58
N LYS A 210 5.12 -12.09 -17.04
CA LYS A 210 3.70 -11.79 -16.76
C LYS A 210 3.44 -11.70 -15.25
N PRO A 211 2.44 -10.95 -14.79
CA PRO A 211 2.08 -10.90 -13.38
C PRO A 211 1.45 -12.21 -12.93
N SER A 212 1.71 -12.62 -11.68
CA SER A 212 0.81 -13.51 -10.97
C SER A 212 -0.46 -12.76 -10.59
N GLU A 213 -1.61 -13.44 -10.57
CA GLU A 213 -2.91 -12.81 -10.34
C GLU A 213 -3.67 -13.52 -9.22
N ILE A 214 -4.27 -12.71 -8.36
CA ILE A 214 -5.25 -13.16 -7.36
C ILE A 214 -6.52 -12.33 -7.58
N ASN A 215 -7.59 -12.99 -7.97
CA ASN A 215 -8.88 -12.37 -8.22
C ASN A 215 -9.90 -12.90 -7.22
N ILE A 216 -10.54 -12.01 -6.45
CA ILE A 216 -11.53 -12.35 -5.43
C ILE A 216 -12.80 -11.58 -5.77
N LYS A 217 -13.89 -12.28 -6.08
CA LYS A 217 -15.10 -11.67 -6.63
C LYS A 217 -16.37 -12.22 -5.97
N ASN A 218 -17.45 -11.44 -6.06
CA ASN A 218 -18.80 -11.89 -5.76
C ASN A 218 -18.92 -12.56 -4.37
N GLU A 219 -18.73 -11.75 -3.30
CA GLU A 219 -18.88 -12.16 -1.89
C GLU A 219 -17.89 -13.27 -1.46
N SER A 220 -16.82 -13.46 -2.21
CA SER A 220 -15.83 -14.50 -1.92
C SER A 220 -14.80 -14.03 -0.89
N ASN A 221 -14.17 -15.00 -0.23
CA ASN A 221 -13.28 -14.74 0.89
C ASN A 221 -11.92 -15.41 0.70
N PHE A 222 -10.85 -14.66 0.94
CA PHE A 222 -9.50 -15.19 1.05
C PHE A 222 -8.94 -14.88 2.44
N SER A 223 -8.68 -15.92 3.23
CA SER A 223 -8.13 -15.82 4.58
C SER A 223 -6.70 -16.36 4.61
N VAL A 224 -5.78 -15.62 5.23
CA VAL A 224 -4.37 -16.00 5.41
C VAL A 224 -4.02 -15.84 6.88
N HIS A 225 -3.71 -16.95 7.58
CA HIS A 225 -3.41 -16.92 9.00
C HIS A 225 -1.92 -16.62 9.30
N GLY A 226 -1.08 -16.60 8.29
CA GLY A 226 0.30 -16.16 8.33
C GLY A 226 0.52 -14.79 7.70
N ASP A 227 1.69 -14.62 7.08
CA ASP A 227 2.05 -13.45 6.29
C ASP A 227 1.65 -13.63 4.82
N MET A 228 1.26 -12.54 4.16
CA MET A 228 1.13 -12.50 2.70
C MET A 228 2.30 -11.70 2.13
N LYS A 229 3.16 -12.36 1.36
CA LYS A 229 4.34 -11.77 0.73
C LYS A 229 4.22 -11.85 -0.80
N GLY A 230 4.49 -10.75 -1.50
CA GLY A 230 4.37 -10.72 -2.95
C GLY A 230 5.47 -9.93 -3.64
N GLY A 231 5.81 -10.29 -4.90
CA GLY A 231 6.85 -9.63 -5.67
C GLY A 231 8.22 -9.72 -5.00
N ILE A 232 8.60 -10.89 -4.48
CA ILE A 232 9.82 -11.11 -3.69
C ILE A 232 11.06 -11.09 -4.58
N SER A 233 10.96 -11.63 -5.79
CA SER A 233 12.05 -11.62 -6.76
C SER A 233 12.27 -10.24 -7.37
N ALA A 234 13.47 -10.03 -7.93
CA ALA A 234 13.72 -8.89 -8.79
C ALA A 234 12.70 -8.87 -9.95
N ALA A 235 12.11 -7.70 -10.23
CA ALA A 235 11.07 -7.49 -11.23
C ALA A 235 9.80 -8.34 -11.04
N GLY A 236 9.52 -8.85 -9.83
CA GLY A 236 8.31 -9.59 -9.51
C GLY A 236 7.04 -8.78 -9.78
N LYS A 237 6.02 -9.41 -10.37
CA LYS A 237 4.76 -8.76 -10.74
C LYS A 237 3.59 -9.44 -10.06
N LEU A 238 2.71 -8.65 -9.43
CA LEU A 238 1.49 -9.15 -8.79
C LEU A 238 0.31 -8.22 -9.08
N ASN A 239 -0.80 -8.82 -9.50
CA ASN A 239 -2.11 -8.19 -9.55
C ASN A 239 -3.02 -8.83 -8.48
N LEU A 240 -3.45 -8.06 -7.51
CA LEU A 240 -4.50 -8.43 -6.56
C LEU A 240 -5.75 -7.62 -6.92
N ASN A 241 -6.79 -8.31 -7.37
CA ASN A 241 -8.03 -7.71 -7.80
C ASN A 241 -9.19 -8.21 -6.94
N MET A 242 -9.93 -7.29 -6.37
CA MET A 242 -11.09 -7.58 -5.52
C MET A 242 -12.32 -6.81 -6.00
N ASP A 243 -13.45 -7.47 -6.02
CA ASP A 243 -14.67 -6.87 -6.53
C ASP A 243 -15.92 -7.45 -5.86
N ASN A 244 -16.96 -6.62 -5.77
CA ASN A 244 -18.29 -7.00 -5.35
C ASN A 244 -18.33 -7.71 -3.97
N SER A 245 -18.13 -6.95 -2.91
CA SER A 245 -18.22 -7.36 -1.50
C SER A 245 -17.27 -8.49 -1.10
N SER A 246 -16.14 -8.61 -1.80
CA SER A 246 -15.12 -9.64 -1.52
C SER A 246 -14.19 -9.23 -0.40
N ASN A 247 -13.61 -10.21 0.29
CA ASN A 247 -12.76 -9.94 1.44
C ASN A 247 -11.41 -10.66 1.34
N LEU A 248 -10.34 -9.93 1.62
CA LEU A 248 -9.01 -10.46 1.95
C LEU A 248 -8.70 -10.14 3.40
N HIS A 249 -8.46 -11.17 4.21
CA HIS A 249 -8.05 -11.04 5.60
C HIS A 249 -6.70 -11.73 5.83
N VAL A 250 -5.74 -11.00 6.36
CA VAL A 250 -4.40 -11.50 6.71
C VAL A 250 -4.15 -11.24 8.19
N ASP A 251 -4.00 -12.31 8.97
CA ASP A 251 -3.83 -12.22 10.44
C ASP A 251 -2.47 -11.62 10.85
N LYS A 252 -1.50 -11.59 9.94
CA LYS A 252 -0.20 -10.97 10.19
C LYS A 252 0.07 -9.83 9.20
N ASN A 253 1.15 -9.87 8.47
CA ASN A 253 1.58 -8.78 7.62
C ASN A 253 1.21 -9.02 6.14
N ILE A 254 0.89 -7.93 5.46
CA ILE A 254 0.88 -7.87 3.99
C ILE A 254 2.13 -7.12 3.56
N ALA A 255 3.02 -7.78 2.80
CA ALA A 255 4.25 -7.20 2.29
C ALA A 255 4.39 -7.51 0.79
N VAL A 256 4.14 -6.54 -0.07
CA VAL A 256 4.14 -6.72 -1.53
C VAL A 256 5.11 -5.76 -2.22
N GLY A 257 5.81 -6.24 -3.27
CA GLY A 257 6.86 -5.48 -3.94
C GLY A 257 8.16 -5.41 -3.14
N ILE A 258 8.56 -6.53 -2.53
CA ILE A 258 9.77 -6.63 -1.72
C ILE A 258 11.02 -6.64 -2.60
N GLY A 259 10.95 -7.30 -3.76
CA GLY A 259 12.04 -7.37 -4.72
C GLY A 259 12.30 -6.05 -5.43
N ARG A 260 13.52 -5.86 -5.93
CA ARG A 260 13.86 -4.70 -6.77
C ARG A 260 13.02 -4.69 -8.05
N GLU A 261 12.68 -3.48 -8.52
CA GLU A 261 11.96 -3.30 -9.79
C GLU A 261 10.60 -4.03 -9.86
N SER A 262 10.05 -4.41 -8.71
CA SER A 262 8.75 -5.08 -8.63
C SER A 262 7.62 -4.17 -9.12
N ASN A 263 6.59 -4.76 -9.72
CA ASN A 263 5.42 -4.04 -10.20
C ASN A 263 4.15 -4.65 -9.59
N ILE A 264 3.53 -3.92 -8.68
CA ILE A 264 2.42 -4.39 -7.87
C ILE A 264 1.17 -3.56 -8.16
N THR A 265 0.08 -4.24 -8.47
CA THR A 265 -1.24 -3.63 -8.55
C THR A 265 -2.16 -4.24 -7.50
N VAL A 266 -2.79 -3.40 -6.69
CA VAL A 266 -3.84 -3.77 -5.75
C VAL A 266 -5.08 -2.97 -6.09
N SER A 267 -6.16 -3.65 -6.44
CA SER A 267 -7.43 -3.03 -6.78
C SER A 267 -8.55 -3.63 -5.96
N ALA A 268 -9.31 -2.81 -5.24
CA ALA A 268 -10.53 -3.22 -4.57
C ALA A 268 -11.68 -2.31 -4.98
N SER A 269 -12.81 -2.90 -5.34
CA SER A 269 -13.99 -2.19 -5.83
C SER A 269 -15.28 -2.76 -5.26
N ARG A 270 -16.34 -1.95 -5.31
CA ARG A 270 -17.71 -2.34 -4.95
C ARG A 270 -17.81 -3.06 -3.60
N GLU A 271 -17.54 -2.33 -2.51
CA GLU A 271 -17.66 -2.78 -1.10
C GLU A 271 -16.66 -3.88 -0.68
N SER A 272 -15.61 -4.10 -1.48
CA SER A 272 -14.58 -5.08 -1.12
C SER A 272 -13.69 -4.57 0.02
N SER A 273 -13.12 -5.48 0.80
CA SER A 273 -12.34 -5.12 1.98
C SER A 273 -11.01 -5.87 2.03
N ILE A 274 -9.94 -5.12 2.28
CA ILE A 274 -8.61 -5.65 2.58
C ILE A 274 -8.32 -5.37 4.06
N PHE A 275 -8.00 -6.40 4.80
CA PHE A 275 -7.71 -6.31 6.22
C PHE A 275 -6.35 -6.95 6.54
N SER A 276 -5.51 -6.25 7.31
CA SER A 276 -4.24 -6.76 7.85
C SER A 276 -4.18 -6.51 9.35
N ASP A 277 -4.03 -7.56 10.15
CA ASP A 277 -3.82 -7.43 11.60
C ASP A 277 -2.43 -6.92 11.95
N GLY A 278 -1.44 -7.18 11.10
CA GLY A 278 -0.10 -6.66 11.22
C GLY A 278 0.14 -5.41 10.36
N ASN A 279 1.33 -5.34 9.76
CA ASN A 279 1.76 -4.24 8.93
C ASN A 279 1.31 -4.41 7.47
N PHE A 280 1.14 -3.28 6.79
CA PHE A 280 0.88 -3.22 5.36
C PHE A 280 2.03 -2.48 4.66
N THR A 281 2.80 -3.20 3.85
CA THR A 281 4.02 -2.68 3.24
C THR A 281 3.99 -2.92 1.73
N VAL A 282 4.13 -1.84 0.95
CA VAL A 282 4.05 -1.89 -0.51
C VAL A 282 5.25 -1.18 -1.14
N ALA A 283 5.84 -1.79 -2.17
CA ALA A 283 6.99 -1.25 -2.92
C ALA A 283 8.21 -0.95 -2.02
N THR A 284 8.68 -1.96 -1.29
CA THR A 284 9.88 -1.85 -0.44
C THR A 284 11.17 -2.09 -1.20
N GLY A 285 11.12 -2.74 -2.34
CA GLY A 285 12.28 -2.90 -3.22
C GLY A 285 12.64 -1.59 -3.93
N ASN A 286 13.93 -1.42 -4.24
CA ASN A 286 14.39 -0.25 -4.99
C ASN A 286 13.81 -0.24 -6.42
N ASN A 287 13.44 0.94 -6.92
CA ASN A 287 12.83 1.16 -8.24
C ASN A 287 11.51 0.38 -8.45
N SER A 288 10.82 0.03 -7.38
CA SER A 288 9.55 -0.70 -7.45
C SER A 288 8.38 0.23 -7.76
N ASN A 289 7.37 -0.30 -8.42
CA ASN A 289 6.13 0.40 -8.73
C ASN A 289 4.98 -0.19 -7.95
N ALA A 290 4.20 0.64 -7.30
CA ALA A 290 2.95 0.28 -6.64
C ALA A 290 1.78 1.09 -7.17
N ASN A 291 0.72 0.40 -7.56
CA ASN A 291 -0.52 1.03 -7.99
C ASN A 291 -1.69 0.48 -7.15
N LEU A 292 -2.13 1.28 -6.18
CA LEU A 292 -3.23 0.95 -5.29
C LEU A 292 -4.48 1.71 -5.71
N LYS A 293 -5.60 1.00 -5.85
CA LYS A 293 -6.90 1.57 -6.21
C LYS A 293 -7.97 1.04 -5.29
N LEU A 294 -8.64 1.94 -4.58
CA LEU A 294 -9.82 1.64 -3.79
C LEU A 294 -10.99 2.45 -4.36
N ASP A 295 -12.04 1.77 -4.75
CA ASP A 295 -13.27 2.35 -5.29
C ASP A 295 -14.48 1.80 -4.53
N ALA A 296 -15.13 2.61 -3.72
CA ALA A 296 -16.18 2.20 -2.80
C ALA A 296 -15.74 0.98 -1.94
N SER A 297 -14.51 0.99 -1.41
CA SER A 297 -13.89 -0.18 -0.76
C SER A 297 -13.02 0.21 0.42
N ASN A 298 -12.63 -0.76 1.24
CA ASN A 298 -11.93 -0.49 2.48
C ASN A 298 -10.55 -1.14 2.54
N LEU A 299 -9.59 -0.41 3.10
CA LEU A 299 -8.30 -0.93 3.55
C LEU A 299 -8.15 -0.64 5.05
N SER A 300 -8.05 -1.68 5.86
CA SER A 300 -7.86 -1.56 7.31
C SER A 300 -6.59 -2.26 7.73
N VAL A 301 -5.72 -1.53 8.43
CA VAL A 301 -4.41 -2.00 8.91
C VAL A 301 -4.29 -1.71 10.40
N ASN A 302 -4.09 -2.74 11.21
CA ASN A 302 -3.89 -2.58 12.65
C ASN A 302 -2.46 -2.14 13.00
N GLY A 303 -1.49 -2.52 12.19
CA GLY A 303 -0.09 -2.14 12.32
C GLY A 303 0.30 -0.84 11.59
N VAL A 304 1.56 -0.77 11.19
CA VAL A 304 2.14 0.35 10.43
C VAL A 304 1.90 0.14 8.93
N SER A 305 1.55 1.22 8.24
CA SER A 305 1.44 1.23 6.78
C SER A 305 2.64 1.94 6.15
N THR A 306 3.36 1.28 5.23
CA THR A 306 4.50 1.86 4.51
C THR A 306 4.35 1.64 3.02
N ILE A 307 4.25 2.72 2.26
CA ILE A 307 4.05 2.67 0.81
C ILE A 307 5.18 3.45 0.12
N GLY A 308 5.91 2.80 -0.78
CA GLY A 308 7.02 3.42 -1.49
C GLY A 308 8.26 3.63 -0.63
N SER A 309 8.73 2.60 0.10
CA SER A 309 9.91 2.71 0.96
C SER A 309 11.24 2.42 0.27
N GLY A 310 11.24 1.80 -0.90
CA GLY A 310 12.45 1.57 -1.69
C GLY A 310 12.94 2.83 -2.40
N ASP A 311 14.26 2.97 -2.55
CA ASP A 311 14.83 4.10 -3.29
C ASP A 311 14.35 4.08 -4.74
N GLY A 312 13.99 5.24 -5.29
CA GLY A 312 13.48 5.38 -6.65
C GLY A 312 12.10 4.76 -6.89
N SER A 313 11.38 4.33 -5.86
CA SER A 313 10.05 3.72 -6.00
C SER A 313 9.00 4.73 -6.49
N ILE A 314 8.04 4.24 -7.26
CA ILE A 314 6.90 5.03 -7.74
C ILE A 314 5.62 4.45 -7.14
N THR A 315 4.87 5.30 -6.45
CA THR A 315 3.61 4.92 -5.81
C THR A 315 2.46 5.75 -6.36
N LYS A 316 1.40 5.08 -6.76
CA LYS A 316 0.12 5.68 -7.06
C LYS A 316 -0.93 5.11 -6.12
N PHE A 317 -1.69 5.97 -5.44
CA PHE A 317 -2.74 5.56 -4.52
C PHE A 317 -4.01 6.37 -4.77
N ASP A 318 -5.00 5.74 -5.40
CA ASP A 318 -6.31 6.31 -5.69
C ASP A 318 -7.34 5.78 -4.69
N ILE A 319 -7.99 6.67 -3.92
CA ILE A 319 -9.01 6.37 -2.90
C ILE A 319 -10.27 7.14 -3.29
N LYS A 320 -11.33 6.44 -3.69
CA LYS A 320 -12.50 7.06 -4.34
C LYS A 320 -13.84 6.52 -3.84
N ASN A 321 -14.90 7.31 -4.07
CA ASN A 321 -16.29 6.88 -4.00
C ASN A 321 -16.70 6.30 -2.62
N GLY A 322 -16.35 6.98 -1.54
CA GLY A 322 -16.68 6.54 -0.18
C GLY A 322 -15.72 5.48 0.37
N SER A 323 -14.57 5.26 -0.27
CA SER A 323 -13.56 4.34 0.26
C SER A 323 -12.97 4.86 1.57
N VAL A 324 -12.65 3.92 2.47
CA VAL A 324 -12.04 4.23 3.76
C VAL A 324 -10.69 3.51 3.89
N VAL A 325 -9.65 4.28 4.13
CA VAL A 325 -8.33 3.76 4.48
C VAL A 325 -8.06 4.07 5.95
N THR A 326 -7.81 3.03 6.74
CA THR A 326 -7.48 3.17 8.15
C THR A 326 -6.16 2.47 8.45
N SER A 327 -5.19 3.21 9.00
CA SER A 327 -4.00 2.66 9.66
C SER A 327 -4.05 3.03 11.13
N SER A 328 -4.23 2.04 12.01
CA SER A 328 -4.37 2.30 13.45
C SER A 328 -3.08 2.88 14.06
N SER A 329 -1.96 2.61 13.41
CA SER A 329 -0.64 3.15 13.74
C SER A 329 -0.22 4.22 12.72
N ASP A 330 1.06 4.35 12.49
CA ASP A 330 1.62 5.36 11.59
C ASP A 330 1.52 4.92 10.12
N MET A 331 1.31 5.88 9.24
CA MET A 331 1.38 5.67 7.79
C MET A 331 2.48 6.53 7.18
N THR A 332 3.36 5.91 6.42
CA THR A 332 4.45 6.58 5.72
C THR A 332 4.33 6.35 4.21
N LEU A 333 4.35 7.44 3.46
CA LEU A 333 4.28 7.45 2.01
C LEU A 333 5.56 8.06 1.45
N ALA A 334 6.20 7.39 0.47
CA ALA A 334 7.43 7.85 -0.17
C ALA A 334 8.61 8.02 0.82
N LYS A 335 9.02 6.95 1.51
CA LYS A 335 10.09 6.99 2.51
C LYS A 335 11.49 6.92 1.89
N GLY A 336 11.67 6.22 0.79
CA GLY A 336 12.96 6.03 0.13
C GLY A 336 13.48 7.30 -0.55
N LYS A 337 14.76 7.32 -0.87
CA LYS A 337 15.41 8.40 -1.60
C LYS A 337 14.92 8.45 -3.05
N GLY A 338 14.59 9.65 -3.55
CA GLY A 338 14.15 9.84 -4.94
C GLY A 338 12.82 9.18 -5.28
N THR A 339 11.99 8.89 -4.27
CA THR A 339 10.67 8.28 -4.47
C THR A 339 9.68 9.27 -5.09
N GLN A 340 8.70 8.74 -5.81
CA GLN A 340 7.57 9.51 -6.31
C GLN A 340 6.27 8.92 -5.74
N ALA A 341 5.41 9.77 -5.19
CA ALA A 341 4.10 9.38 -4.70
C ALA A 341 3.01 10.29 -5.25
N ASN A 342 1.99 9.70 -5.85
CA ASN A 342 0.80 10.39 -6.32
C ASN A 342 -0.42 9.80 -5.60
N ILE A 343 -1.01 10.57 -4.69
CA ILE A 343 -2.11 10.17 -3.83
C ILE A 343 -3.33 11.01 -4.19
N ASN A 344 -4.43 10.36 -4.50
CA ASN A 344 -5.68 11.02 -4.84
C ASN A 344 -6.81 10.50 -3.96
N ILE A 345 -7.46 11.39 -3.21
CA ILE A 345 -8.56 11.08 -2.30
C ILE A 345 -9.79 11.83 -2.77
N SER A 346 -10.80 11.12 -3.26
CA SER A 346 -12.02 11.73 -3.78
C SER A 346 -13.25 11.19 -3.06
N SER A 347 -13.99 12.06 -2.37
CA SER A 347 -15.18 11.69 -1.59
C SER A 347 -14.93 10.48 -0.66
N SER A 348 -13.78 10.47 0.01
CA SER A 348 -13.26 9.30 0.72
C SER A 348 -12.48 9.70 1.95
N GLU A 349 -12.10 8.72 2.77
CA GLU A 349 -11.44 8.95 4.05
C GLU A 349 -10.06 8.30 4.14
N LEU A 350 -9.10 9.02 4.74
CA LEU A 350 -7.77 8.52 5.13
C LEU A 350 -7.56 8.81 6.62
N ASN A 351 -7.52 7.77 7.44
CA ASN A 351 -7.43 7.85 8.89
C ASN A 351 -6.15 7.16 9.39
N THR A 352 -5.29 7.89 10.11
CA THR A 352 -3.98 7.37 10.57
C THR A 352 -3.65 7.81 11.99
N GLY A 353 -2.73 7.10 12.64
CA GLY A 353 -2.10 7.56 13.87
C GLY A 353 -1.22 8.79 13.61
N SER A 354 -0.17 8.61 12.81
CA SER A 354 0.61 9.69 12.20
C SER A 354 0.63 9.50 10.69
N LEU A 355 0.67 10.58 9.92
CA LEU A 355 0.86 10.55 8.47
C LEU A 355 2.15 11.28 8.10
N SER A 356 3.07 10.55 7.46
CA SER A 356 4.29 11.13 6.91
C SER A 356 4.35 10.95 5.40
N VAL A 357 4.62 12.01 4.69
CA VAL A 357 4.64 12.05 3.22
C VAL A 357 5.93 12.68 2.74
N GLY A 358 6.74 11.93 1.98
CA GLY A 358 8.02 12.42 1.47
C GLY A 358 9.13 12.47 2.53
N GLU A 359 9.37 11.39 3.26
CA GLU A 359 10.46 11.33 4.25
C GLU A 359 11.85 11.23 3.61
N GLY A 360 11.97 10.68 2.42
CA GLY A 360 13.26 10.48 1.74
C GLY A 360 13.81 11.74 1.11
N ASP A 361 15.14 11.81 0.99
CA ASP A 361 15.79 12.87 0.22
C ASP A 361 15.36 12.83 -1.25
N ASN A 362 15.13 14.00 -1.85
CA ASN A 362 14.67 14.16 -3.22
C ASN A 362 13.31 13.43 -3.50
N ALA A 363 12.49 13.16 -2.49
CA ALA A 363 11.16 12.63 -2.70
C ALA A 363 10.26 13.66 -3.41
N ASP A 364 9.43 13.19 -4.35
CA ASP A 364 8.43 14.02 -5.04
C ASP A 364 7.03 13.50 -4.75
N VAL A 365 6.24 14.30 -4.06
CA VAL A 365 4.92 13.92 -3.57
C VAL A 365 3.85 14.84 -4.08
N LYS A 366 2.79 14.26 -4.65
CA LYS A 366 1.56 14.95 -4.97
C LYS A 366 0.40 14.30 -4.23
N MET A 367 -0.31 15.08 -3.43
CA MET A 367 -1.51 14.64 -2.73
C MET A 367 -2.69 15.56 -3.07
N THR A 368 -3.77 14.98 -3.57
CA THR A 368 -4.96 15.72 -3.96
C THR A 368 -6.18 15.20 -3.21
N GLY A 369 -7.01 16.12 -2.73
CA GLY A 369 -8.26 15.81 -2.05
C GLY A 369 -9.43 16.56 -2.67
N SER A 370 -10.51 15.85 -3.00
CA SER A 370 -11.77 16.46 -3.43
C SER A 370 -12.93 15.87 -2.62
N GLY A 371 -13.53 16.68 -1.73
CA GLY A 371 -14.50 16.17 -0.77
C GLY A 371 -13.90 15.10 0.16
N ALA A 372 -12.60 15.19 0.41
CA ALA A 372 -11.83 14.21 1.18
C ALA A 372 -11.89 14.52 2.68
N SER A 373 -11.76 13.46 3.50
CA SER A 373 -11.49 13.57 4.93
C SER A 373 -10.13 12.93 5.22
N VAL A 374 -9.17 13.73 5.70
CA VAL A 374 -7.84 13.25 6.10
C VAL A 374 -7.66 13.47 7.58
N SER A 375 -7.41 12.41 8.34
CA SER A 375 -7.20 12.46 9.78
C SER A 375 -5.86 11.87 10.16
N SER A 376 -5.04 12.65 10.86
CA SER A 376 -3.77 12.21 11.45
C SER A 376 -3.75 12.60 12.93
N LYS A 377 -4.04 11.64 13.81
CA LYS A 377 -4.31 11.91 15.23
C LYS A 377 -3.11 12.50 16.00
N LYS A 378 -1.88 12.17 15.59
CA LYS A 378 -0.65 12.61 16.26
C LYS A 378 0.07 13.65 15.40
N THR A 379 0.77 13.22 14.35
CA THR A 379 1.60 14.10 13.53
C THR A 379 1.27 13.97 12.04
N PHE A 380 1.27 15.10 11.35
CA PHE A 380 1.20 15.19 9.91
C PHE A 380 2.49 15.83 9.39
N THR A 381 3.34 15.06 8.73
CA THR A 381 4.65 15.49 8.25
C THR A 381 4.69 15.46 6.73
N VAL A 382 5.14 16.54 6.11
CA VAL A 382 5.24 16.65 4.65
C VAL A 382 6.59 17.21 4.25
N ALA A 383 7.24 16.57 3.26
CA ALA A 383 8.55 16.98 2.73
C ALA A 383 9.63 17.05 3.80
N LYS A 384 9.85 15.95 4.52
CA LYS A 384 10.86 15.88 5.59
C LYS A 384 12.28 15.70 5.05
N GLY A 385 12.44 15.03 3.92
CA GLY A 385 13.75 14.79 3.31
C GLY A 385 14.35 16.06 2.71
N ASN A 386 15.69 16.06 2.58
CA ASN A 386 16.39 17.17 1.90
C ASN A 386 16.02 17.20 0.41
N ASN A 387 15.84 18.40 -0.13
CA ASN A 387 15.39 18.65 -1.50
C ASN A 387 14.06 17.96 -1.86
N ALA A 388 13.29 17.51 -0.87
CA ALA A 388 11.98 16.91 -1.13
C ALA A 388 11.00 17.94 -1.67
N SER A 389 10.09 17.51 -2.55
CA SER A 389 9.00 18.34 -3.02
C SER A 389 7.64 17.73 -2.65
N ALA A 390 6.70 18.57 -2.23
CA ALA A 390 5.34 18.16 -1.94
C ALA A 390 4.33 19.19 -2.45
N THR A 391 3.34 18.70 -3.17
CA THR A 391 2.19 19.47 -3.62
C THR A 391 0.92 18.88 -3.03
N LEU A 392 0.23 19.66 -2.20
CA LEU A 392 -1.01 19.27 -1.53
C LEU A 392 -2.15 20.19 -1.98
N ASN A 393 -3.13 19.66 -2.68
CA ASN A 393 -4.28 20.44 -3.17
C ASN A 393 -5.58 19.82 -2.67
N TYR A 394 -6.34 20.59 -1.89
CA TYR A 394 -7.60 20.12 -1.31
C TYR A 394 -8.75 21.04 -1.71
N THR A 395 -9.84 20.44 -2.19
CA THR A 395 -11.08 21.13 -2.53
C THR A 395 -12.26 20.51 -1.79
N GLY A 396 -13.04 21.33 -1.07
CA GLY A 396 -14.20 20.86 -0.31
C GLY A 396 -13.85 19.80 0.73
N SER A 397 -12.62 19.82 1.26
CA SER A 397 -12.04 18.75 2.06
C SER A 397 -11.82 19.16 3.51
N LYS A 398 -11.70 18.16 4.38
CA LYS A 398 -11.42 18.31 5.81
C LYS A 398 -10.12 17.62 6.18
N ILE A 399 -9.22 18.33 6.86
CA ILE A 399 -7.92 17.83 7.29
C ILE A 399 -7.79 18.07 8.80
N ASP A 400 -7.85 17.00 9.59
CA ASP A 400 -7.73 17.06 11.05
C ASP A 400 -6.42 16.44 11.49
N ILE A 401 -5.55 17.21 12.14
CA ILE A 401 -4.22 16.75 12.55
C ILE A 401 -3.93 17.03 14.03
N GLY A 402 -3.06 16.24 14.63
CA GLY A 402 -2.50 16.55 15.93
C GLY A 402 -1.55 17.75 15.81
N SER A 403 -0.34 17.52 15.32
CA SER A 403 0.62 18.56 14.98
C SER A 403 1.07 18.45 13.53
N GLY A 404 1.39 19.58 12.88
CA GLY A 404 1.81 19.66 11.48
C GLY A 404 3.27 20.10 11.32
N TYR A 405 4.00 19.44 10.44
CA TYR A 405 5.38 19.75 10.06
C TYR A 405 5.48 19.74 8.54
N ILE A 406 5.59 20.91 7.94
CA ILE A 406 5.52 21.10 6.48
C ILE A 406 6.83 21.73 6.01
N GLY A 407 7.59 21.04 5.15
CA GLY A 407 8.87 21.54 4.65
C GLY A 407 9.98 21.50 5.71
N GLU A 408 10.19 20.37 6.39
CA GLU A 408 11.23 20.22 7.41
C GLU A 408 12.63 20.04 6.83
N GLY A 409 12.76 19.44 5.64
CA GLY A 409 14.04 19.17 5.01
C GLY A 409 14.75 20.42 4.51
N GLU A 410 16.08 20.36 4.43
CA GLU A 410 16.87 21.42 3.80
C GLU A 410 16.47 21.53 2.31
N SER A 411 16.29 22.75 1.83
CA SER A 411 15.88 23.06 0.45
C SER A 411 14.57 22.38 -0.02
N ALA A 412 13.73 21.96 0.92
CA ALA A 412 12.43 21.37 0.58
C ALA A 412 11.51 22.41 -0.07
N LYS A 413 10.67 21.92 -1.00
CA LYS A 413 9.66 22.74 -1.69
C LYS A 413 8.27 22.22 -1.38
N THR A 414 7.41 23.09 -0.86
CA THR A 414 6.06 22.69 -0.46
C THR A 414 5.02 23.66 -0.99
N GLN A 415 3.97 23.14 -1.55
CA GLN A 415 2.77 23.87 -1.90
C GLN A 415 1.58 23.24 -1.18
N LEU A 416 0.85 24.03 -0.39
CA LEU A 416 -0.42 23.63 0.21
C LEU A 416 -1.51 24.59 -0.27
N GLU A 417 -2.48 24.06 -0.98
CA GLU A 417 -3.62 24.82 -1.48
C GLU A 417 -4.92 24.25 -0.91
N LEU A 418 -5.70 25.12 -0.27
CA LEU A 418 -7.00 24.81 0.28
C LEU A 418 -8.08 25.66 -0.43
N ASN A 419 -9.01 25.01 -1.10
CA ASN A 419 -10.16 25.62 -1.75
C ASN A 419 -11.43 25.12 -1.07
N ASN A 420 -12.20 26.00 -0.42
CA ASN A 420 -13.38 25.63 0.38
C ASN A 420 -13.10 24.45 1.33
N SER A 421 -11.92 24.42 1.93
CA SER A 421 -11.40 23.31 2.74
C SER A 421 -10.96 23.76 4.11
N ALA A 422 -10.98 22.87 5.09
CA ALA A 422 -10.58 23.17 6.45
C ALA A 422 -9.39 22.30 6.89
N LEU A 423 -8.35 22.93 7.44
CA LEU A 423 -7.28 22.29 8.18
C LEU A 423 -7.40 22.68 9.66
N THR A 424 -7.55 21.69 10.52
CA THR A 424 -7.61 21.85 11.97
C THR A 424 -6.45 21.11 12.63
N ALA A 425 -5.67 21.81 13.45
CA ALA A 425 -4.60 21.22 14.24
C ALA A 425 -4.87 21.39 15.73
N SER A 426 -4.88 20.30 16.48
CA SER A 426 -5.02 20.34 17.95
C SER A 426 -3.72 20.72 18.68
N GLY A 427 -2.57 20.60 18.04
CA GLY A 427 -1.26 20.95 18.52
C GLY A 427 -0.64 22.12 17.76
N LYS A 428 0.63 22.00 17.41
CA LYS A 428 1.42 23.04 16.73
C LYS A 428 1.51 22.77 15.23
N VAL A 429 1.66 23.83 14.42
CA VAL A 429 1.94 23.72 12.98
C VAL A 429 3.20 24.53 12.64
N PHE A 430 4.14 23.85 12.03
CA PHE A 430 5.40 24.45 11.57
C PHE A 430 5.49 24.34 10.04
N ILE A 431 5.77 25.46 9.39
CA ILE A 431 5.87 25.56 7.93
C ILE A 431 7.21 26.17 7.55
N GLY A 432 8.00 25.48 6.72
CA GLY A 432 9.30 25.97 6.27
C GLY A 432 10.35 25.95 7.38
N GLN A 433 10.53 24.83 8.08
CA GLN A 433 11.51 24.73 9.17
C GLN A 433 12.94 24.48 8.69
N GLY A 434 13.11 23.81 7.57
CA GLY A 434 14.44 23.57 6.98
C GLY A 434 15.08 24.86 6.44
N ASN A 435 16.41 24.83 6.35
CA ASN A 435 17.13 25.93 5.72
C ASN A 435 16.81 25.99 4.23
N THR A 436 16.75 27.20 3.67
CA THR A 436 16.51 27.45 2.24
C THR A 436 15.22 26.83 1.68
N THR A 437 14.25 26.51 2.52
CA THR A 437 12.95 25.97 2.09
C THR A 437 12.15 26.99 1.30
N GLN A 438 11.29 26.50 0.41
CA GLN A 438 10.30 27.31 -0.32
C GLN A 438 8.92 26.73 -0.06
N THR A 439 8.04 27.52 0.55
CA THR A 439 6.70 27.09 0.91
C THR A 439 5.64 28.06 0.43
N ASN A 440 4.62 27.58 -0.25
CA ASN A 440 3.44 28.35 -0.65
C ASN A 440 2.22 27.80 0.08
N LEU A 441 1.52 28.66 0.82
CA LEU A 441 0.25 28.35 1.46
C LEU A 441 -0.85 29.22 0.82
N THR A 442 -1.79 28.60 0.14
CA THR A 442 -2.91 29.29 -0.52
C THR A 442 -4.23 28.87 0.10
N LEU A 443 -4.99 29.83 0.61
CA LEU A 443 -6.31 29.63 1.22
C LEU A 443 -7.34 30.42 0.41
N ASN A 444 -8.28 29.73 -0.22
CA ASN A 444 -9.30 30.33 -1.06
C ASN A 444 -10.72 29.92 -0.63
N ASP A 445 -11.71 30.70 -0.99
CA ASP A 445 -13.13 30.34 -1.00
C ASP A 445 -13.66 29.77 0.33
N LYS A 446 -13.56 30.53 1.42
CA LYS A 446 -13.98 30.14 2.77
C LYS A 446 -13.11 29.04 3.41
N SER A 447 -11.94 28.81 2.90
CA SER A 447 -10.99 27.90 3.52
C SER A 447 -10.57 28.37 4.89
N SER A 448 -10.24 27.44 5.77
CA SER A 448 -9.75 27.78 7.10
C SER A 448 -8.55 26.93 7.51
N VAL A 449 -7.62 27.57 8.19
CA VAL A 449 -6.55 26.93 8.97
C VAL A 449 -6.73 27.34 10.41
N ASN A 450 -7.02 26.38 11.29
CA ASN A 450 -7.24 26.62 12.72
C ASN A 450 -6.23 25.78 13.52
N VAL A 451 -5.32 26.43 14.22
CA VAL A 451 -4.28 25.81 15.03
C VAL A 451 -4.49 26.15 16.50
N SER A 452 -4.76 25.14 17.33
CA SER A 452 -5.00 25.36 18.77
C SER A 452 -3.73 25.71 19.54
N GLY A 453 -2.55 25.54 18.96
CA GLY A 453 -1.28 25.91 19.52
C GLY A 453 -0.55 26.97 18.68
N GLU A 454 0.76 26.90 18.66
CA GLU A 454 1.63 27.77 17.89
C GLU A 454 1.63 27.41 16.39
N MET A 455 1.49 28.41 15.55
CA MET A 455 1.79 28.30 14.12
C MET A 455 3.04 29.12 13.80
N SER A 456 4.07 28.46 13.30
CA SER A 456 5.35 29.10 12.96
C SER A 456 5.66 28.91 11.47
N VAL A 457 5.94 30.00 10.79
CA VAL A 457 6.18 30.04 9.35
C VAL A 457 7.56 30.62 9.07
N ALA A 458 8.36 29.97 8.22
CA ALA A 458 9.73 30.34 7.86
C ALA A 458 10.69 30.38 9.07
N GLN A 459 10.86 29.26 9.74
CA GLN A 459 11.79 29.14 10.88
C GLN A 459 13.23 28.82 10.46
N GLY A 460 13.44 28.22 9.29
CA GLY A 460 14.79 27.93 8.76
C GLY A 460 15.52 29.18 8.27
N SER A 461 16.86 29.14 8.29
CA SER A 461 17.67 30.20 7.70
C SER A 461 17.42 30.30 6.20
N SER A 462 17.22 31.52 5.68
CA SER A 462 16.93 31.81 4.29
C SER A 462 15.67 31.08 3.74
N ALA A 463 14.77 30.65 4.62
CA ALA A 463 13.48 30.09 4.21
C ALA A 463 12.61 31.18 3.54
N SER A 464 11.88 30.80 2.49
CA SER A 464 10.91 31.67 1.82
C SER A 464 9.52 31.09 1.93
N VAL A 465 8.57 31.88 2.41
CA VAL A 465 7.18 31.47 2.55
C VAL A 465 6.24 32.52 1.99
N ASP A 466 5.38 32.12 1.08
CA ASP A 466 4.30 32.92 0.56
C ASP A 466 2.95 32.40 1.08
N VAL A 467 2.22 33.25 1.79
CA VAL A 467 0.87 32.96 2.30
C VAL A 467 -0.14 33.87 1.57
N THR A 468 -1.09 33.25 0.90
CA THR A 468 -2.21 33.96 0.28
C THR A 468 -3.51 33.51 0.91
N ALA A 469 -4.31 34.44 1.42
CA ALA A 469 -5.62 34.17 2.02
C ALA A 469 -6.69 35.02 1.34
N THR A 470 -7.56 34.42 0.55
CA THR A 470 -8.66 35.10 -0.14
C THR A 470 -10.00 34.57 0.39
N ASN A 471 -10.78 35.46 1.01
CA ASN A 471 -12.06 35.08 1.64
C ASN A 471 -11.89 33.85 2.58
N ALA A 472 -10.84 33.88 3.40
CA ALA A 472 -10.39 32.73 4.19
C ALA A 472 -10.03 33.12 5.63
N VAL A 473 -9.86 32.12 6.49
CA VAL A 473 -9.51 32.30 7.90
C VAL A 473 -8.17 31.59 8.20
N LEU A 474 -7.25 32.32 8.84
CA LEU A 474 -6.04 31.78 9.43
C LEU A 474 -6.03 32.13 10.93
N SER A 475 -6.10 31.13 11.79
CA SER A 475 -6.18 31.30 13.22
C SER A 475 -5.18 30.40 13.95
N ALA A 476 -4.46 30.95 14.92
CA ALA A 476 -3.55 30.24 15.80
C ALA A 476 -3.60 30.83 17.22
N ASP A 477 -3.21 30.05 18.24
CA ASP A 477 -2.99 30.61 19.57
C ASP A 477 -1.83 31.61 19.53
N SER A 478 -0.73 31.24 18.91
CA SER A 478 0.39 32.13 18.60
C SER A 478 0.80 31.99 17.14
N LEU A 479 1.03 33.11 16.44
CA LEU A 479 1.45 33.12 15.04
C LEU A 479 2.82 33.82 14.90
N SER A 480 3.81 33.08 14.39
CA SER A 480 5.16 33.58 14.16
C SER A 480 5.54 33.51 12.69
N LEU A 481 5.91 34.62 12.09
CA LEU A 481 6.29 34.74 10.70
C LEU A 481 7.75 35.21 10.59
N GLY A 482 8.61 34.49 9.87
CA GLY A 482 9.99 34.86 9.64
C GLY A 482 10.88 34.76 10.88
N GLY A 483 10.87 33.62 11.55
CA GLY A 483 11.71 33.37 12.72
C GLY A 483 13.17 33.05 12.40
N GLY A 484 13.48 32.59 11.19
CA GLY A 484 14.83 32.24 10.76
C GLY A 484 15.67 33.45 10.32
N GLU A 485 17.00 33.31 10.37
CA GLU A 485 17.92 34.30 9.83
C GLU A 485 17.72 34.46 8.32
N ALA A 486 17.65 35.71 7.83
CA ALA A 486 17.42 36.03 6.43
C ALA A 486 16.15 35.39 5.83
N ALA A 487 15.20 34.98 6.66
CA ALA A 487 13.93 34.44 6.19
C ALA A 487 13.10 35.49 5.46
N LYS A 488 12.36 35.08 4.43
CA LYS A 488 11.46 35.94 3.67
C LYS A 488 10.02 35.44 3.84
N VAL A 489 9.12 36.35 4.22
CA VAL A 489 7.70 36.05 4.35
C VAL A 489 6.90 37.05 3.53
N THR A 490 6.06 36.59 2.64
CA THR A 490 5.02 37.37 2.02
C THR A 490 3.67 36.87 2.51
N MET A 491 2.82 37.74 3.02
CA MET A 491 1.47 37.39 3.40
C MET A 491 0.47 38.37 2.79
N THR A 492 -0.40 37.86 1.94
CA THR A 492 -1.43 38.63 1.26
C THR A 492 -2.80 38.19 1.74
N GLY A 493 -3.61 39.13 2.21
CA GLY A 493 -4.98 38.91 2.65
C GLY A 493 -5.99 39.75 1.86
N ASN A 494 -6.99 39.11 1.28
CA ASN A 494 -8.13 39.79 0.67
C ASN A 494 -9.42 39.23 1.26
N ARG A 495 -10.18 40.07 1.97
CA ARG A 495 -11.35 39.64 2.74
C ARG A 495 -11.04 38.47 3.69
N ALA A 496 -9.83 38.48 4.21
CA ALA A 496 -9.30 37.43 5.09
C ALA A 496 -9.51 37.83 6.56
N THR A 497 -9.56 36.81 7.40
CA THR A 497 -9.46 36.97 8.86
C THR A 497 -8.20 36.29 9.35
N ILE A 498 -7.28 37.03 9.93
CA ILE A 498 -6.06 36.52 10.56
C ILE A 498 -6.20 36.72 12.06
N SER A 499 -6.02 35.66 12.84
CA SER A 499 -6.16 35.70 14.28
C SER A 499 -4.98 35.05 15.00
N SER A 500 -4.47 35.74 16.04
CA SER A 500 -3.47 35.20 16.95
C SER A 500 -3.88 35.52 18.37
N GLY A 501 -4.29 34.50 19.13
CA GLY A 501 -4.85 34.70 20.47
C GLY A 501 -3.86 35.29 21.48
N ASN A 502 -2.61 34.84 21.48
CA ASN A 502 -1.56 35.28 22.39
C ASN A 502 -0.56 36.22 21.73
N THR A 503 0.27 35.72 20.81
CA THR A 503 1.35 36.50 20.23
C THR A 503 1.33 36.46 18.71
N PHE A 504 1.51 37.62 18.10
CA PHE A 504 1.75 37.78 16.67
C PHE A 504 3.15 38.34 16.47
N THR A 505 4.05 37.54 15.94
CA THR A 505 5.45 37.91 15.74
C THR A 505 5.79 37.90 14.26
N VAL A 506 6.41 38.98 13.79
CA VAL A 506 6.80 39.13 12.38
C VAL A 506 8.26 39.56 12.29
N ALA A 507 9.04 38.93 11.40
CA ALA A 507 10.45 39.26 11.12
C ALA A 507 11.31 39.23 12.41
N LYS A 508 11.28 38.11 13.15
CA LYS A 508 12.05 37.95 14.38
C LYS A 508 13.52 37.59 14.11
N GLY A 509 13.81 36.95 13.00
CA GLY A 509 15.18 36.53 12.61
C GLY A 509 16.01 37.75 12.19
N ASN A 510 17.35 37.68 12.40
CA ASN A 510 18.26 38.68 11.89
C ASN A 510 18.22 38.75 10.36
N ASN A 511 18.26 39.93 9.77
CA ASN A 511 18.13 40.13 8.33
C ASN A 511 16.83 39.56 7.73
N ALA A 512 15.84 39.18 8.52
CA ALA A 512 14.57 38.69 8.02
C ALA A 512 13.76 39.80 7.36
N SER A 513 12.97 39.43 6.33
CA SER A 513 12.06 40.39 5.69
C SER A 513 10.62 39.84 5.69
N ALA A 514 9.65 40.69 5.95
CA ALA A 514 8.25 40.38 5.86
C ALA A 514 7.46 41.46 5.13
N THR A 515 6.64 41.05 4.19
CA THR A 515 5.66 41.91 3.51
C THR A 515 4.27 41.41 3.85
N LEU A 516 3.48 42.24 4.51
CA LEU A 516 2.11 41.97 4.91
C LEU A 516 1.19 42.94 4.17
N ASP A 517 0.38 42.43 3.23
CA ASP A 517 -0.52 43.25 2.42
C ASP A 517 -1.97 42.74 2.60
N TYR A 518 -2.81 43.60 3.22
CA TYR A 518 -4.18 43.25 3.53
C TYR A 518 -5.17 44.22 2.92
N SER A 519 -6.18 43.72 2.21
CA SER A 519 -7.32 44.48 1.71
C SER A 519 -8.63 43.88 2.22
N ASP A 520 -9.58 44.74 2.66
CA ASP A 520 -10.88 44.34 3.20
C ASP A 520 -10.80 43.27 4.33
N SER A 521 -9.69 43.24 5.07
CA SER A 521 -9.34 42.16 5.96
C SER A 521 -9.36 42.54 7.44
N LYS A 522 -9.45 41.53 8.32
CA LYS A 522 -9.40 41.70 9.78
C LYS A 522 -8.21 40.96 10.36
N ILE A 523 -7.37 41.68 11.13
CA ILE A 523 -6.24 41.11 11.85
C ILE A 523 -6.49 41.29 13.34
N ASN A 524 -6.73 40.19 14.08
CA ASN A 524 -6.98 40.20 15.51
C ASN A 524 -5.81 39.55 16.22
N ILE A 525 -5.12 40.26 17.10
CA ILE A 525 -3.92 39.76 17.77
C ILE A 525 -3.97 39.99 19.29
N GLY A 526 -3.28 39.15 20.03
CA GLY A 526 -2.98 39.41 21.45
C GLY A 526 -1.91 40.50 21.56
N ASN A 527 -0.66 40.10 21.71
CA ASN A 527 0.50 41.02 21.64
C ASN A 527 1.13 40.95 20.24
N GLY A 528 1.56 42.10 19.72
CA GLY A 528 2.24 42.23 18.42
C GLY A 528 3.72 42.58 18.56
N TYR A 529 4.60 41.81 17.90
CA TYR A 529 6.03 42.07 17.81
C TYR A 529 6.43 42.10 16.34
N ILE A 530 6.69 43.26 15.79
CA ILE A 530 6.96 43.48 14.38
C ILE A 530 8.37 44.06 14.19
N GLY A 531 9.22 43.35 13.42
CA GLY A 531 10.62 43.75 13.20
C GLY A 531 11.51 43.52 14.44
N GLY A 532 11.50 42.29 15.01
CA GLY A 532 12.25 41.98 16.24
C GLY A 532 13.72 41.63 16.02
N GLY A 533 14.14 41.24 14.81
CA GLY A 533 15.52 40.87 14.50
C GLY A 533 16.41 42.08 14.14
N GLU A 534 17.73 41.92 14.30
CA GLU A 534 18.70 42.89 13.82
C GLU A 534 18.59 43.03 12.28
N LYS A 535 18.55 44.27 11.78
CA LYS A 535 18.37 44.61 10.34
C LYS A 535 17.13 43.99 9.70
N ALA A 536 16.12 43.65 10.50
CA ALA A 536 14.87 43.12 9.98
C ALA A 536 14.11 44.22 9.19
N GLN A 537 13.46 43.81 8.10
CA GLN A 537 12.66 44.72 7.27
C GLN A 537 11.21 44.24 7.27
N THR A 538 10.28 45.13 7.59
CA THR A 538 8.85 44.78 7.59
C THR A 538 8.05 45.87 6.88
N VAL A 539 7.20 45.47 5.96
CA VAL A 539 6.20 46.30 5.32
C VAL A 539 4.82 45.81 5.70
N LEU A 540 3.98 46.66 6.28
CA LEU A 540 2.59 46.35 6.61
C LEU A 540 1.66 47.32 5.89
N THR A 541 0.88 46.83 4.95
CA THR A 541 -0.12 47.61 4.20
C THR A 541 -1.52 47.20 4.63
N LEU A 542 -2.34 48.14 5.06
CA LEU A 542 -3.74 47.94 5.44
C LEU A 542 -4.65 48.82 4.58
N LYS A 543 -5.28 48.23 3.56
CA LYS A 543 -6.26 48.92 2.72
C LYS A 543 -7.67 48.44 3.12
N ASP A 544 -8.51 49.35 3.58
CA ASP A 544 -9.87 49.04 4.05
C ASP A 544 -9.90 47.89 5.08
N SER A 545 -8.81 47.75 5.84
CA SER A 545 -8.52 46.64 6.75
C SER A 545 -8.32 47.18 8.17
N ALA A 546 -8.56 46.30 9.15
CA ALA A 546 -8.41 46.64 10.57
C ALA A 546 -7.43 45.68 11.26
N LEU A 547 -6.47 46.27 12.01
CA LEU A 547 -5.65 45.56 12.97
C LEU A 547 -6.13 45.91 14.38
N ALA A 548 -6.60 44.91 15.12
CA ALA A 548 -7.02 45.05 16.51
C ALA A 548 -6.11 44.22 17.40
N ALA A 549 -5.54 44.84 18.42
CA ALA A 549 -4.71 44.17 19.43
C ALA A 549 -5.37 44.28 20.80
N THR A 550 -5.31 43.19 21.57
CA THR A 550 -5.77 43.19 22.97
C THR A 550 -4.66 43.49 23.97
N GLY A 551 -3.41 43.40 23.53
CA GLY A 551 -2.20 43.69 24.30
C GLY A 551 -1.31 44.72 23.59
N ASP A 552 -0.03 44.71 23.87
CA ASP A 552 0.94 45.66 23.35
C ASP A 552 1.33 45.31 21.91
N VAL A 553 1.48 46.36 21.08
CA VAL A 553 2.05 46.24 19.74
C VAL A 553 3.38 46.99 19.71
N ILE A 554 4.45 46.23 19.54
CA ILE A 554 5.82 46.79 19.53
C ILE A 554 6.39 46.59 18.12
N MET A 555 6.89 47.69 17.55
CA MET A 555 7.46 47.73 16.21
C MET A 555 8.92 48.18 16.24
N GLY A 556 9.80 47.53 15.45
CA GLY A 556 11.18 47.98 15.27
C GLY A 556 12.08 47.78 16.50
N GLN A 557 12.03 46.64 17.18
CA GLN A 557 12.85 46.38 18.39
C GLN A 557 14.31 46.04 18.10
N GLY A 558 14.63 45.52 16.92
CA GLY A 558 15.99 45.14 16.55
C GLY A 558 16.85 46.35 16.23
N GLN A 559 18.18 46.19 16.22
CA GLN A 559 19.09 47.23 15.72
C GLN A 559 18.94 47.35 14.21
N GLU A 560 18.97 48.58 13.69
CA GLU A 560 18.90 48.90 12.26
C GLU A 560 17.63 48.30 11.56
N THR A 561 16.52 48.12 12.28
CA THR A 561 15.26 47.65 11.72
C THR A 561 14.58 48.73 10.91
N GLN A 562 13.89 48.33 9.83
CA GLN A 562 13.02 49.19 9.03
C GLN A 562 11.60 48.65 9.08
N THR A 563 10.64 49.50 9.46
CA THR A 563 9.22 49.15 9.48
C THR A 563 8.44 50.24 8.77
N ASP A 564 7.76 49.90 7.66
CA ASP A 564 6.90 50.79 6.86
C ASP A 564 5.43 50.36 7.11
N LEU A 565 4.54 51.36 7.36
CA LEU A 565 3.12 51.22 7.66
C LEU A 565 2.25 51.91 6.61
#